data_2781b21aac0d9d2fce7a0e3ff96175a8
#
_entry.id   2781b21aac0d9d2fce7a0e3ff96175a8
#
_cell.length_a   1.000
_cell.length_b   1.000
_cell.length_c   1.000
_cell.angle_alpha   90.00
_cell.angle_beta   90.00
_cell.angle_gamma   90.00
#
_symmetry.space_group_name_H-M   'P 1'
#
loop_
_entity.id
_entity.type
_entity.pdbx_description
1 polymer ?
#
loop_
_entity_poly.entity_id
_entity_poly.type
_entity_poly.pdbx_seq_one_letter_code
_entity_poly.pdbx_strand_id
1 'polypeptide(L)'
;MKDQVTLDRIKLLHPKLKDEVLNIYDEIVAALNGSAICRFAYTLRTFAEQDALYAQGRTKAGAKVTNAKGGQSYHNYGLAIDIVLLVDKDKNGSFETATWETNEDFDGDKTSDWMEIVSIFKRHGFEWGGDWHFKDTPHFQKTFGKSINELLTLHTNNKVDKNGFVLI
;
A
#
# COMPACT_ATOMS: atom_id res chain seq x y z
N MET A 1 -16.96 -3.49 5.51
CA MET A 1 -16.70 -4.97 5.64
C MET A 1 -15.19 -5.20 5.70
N LYS A 2 -14.67 -6.02 6.65
CA LYS A 2 -13.22 -6.32 6.73
C LYS A 2 -12.83 -7.41 5.74
N ASP A 3 -11.73 -7.17 5.01
CA ASP A 3 -11.15 -8.10 4.04
C ASP A 3 -10.02 -8.91 4.69
N GLN A 4 -10.13 -10.24 4.66
CA GLN A 4 -9.14 -11.12 5.29
C GLN A 4 -7.76 -11.01 4.64
N VAL A 5 -7.71 -10.80 3.32
CA VAL A 5 -6.44 -10.60 2.58
C VAL A 5 -5.71 -9.36 3.10
N THR A 6 -6.43 -8.28 3.35
CA THR A 6 -5.87 -7.04 3.92
C THR A 6 -5.35 -7.28 5.34
N LEU A 7 -6.12 -7.96 6.19
CA LEU A 7 -5.69 -8.27 7.56
C LEU A 7 -4.40 -9.09 7.59
N ASP A 8 -4.26 -10.06 6.67
CA ASP A 8 -3.05 -10.87 6.57
C ASP A 8 -1.86 -10.07 6.04
N ARG A 9 -2.08 -9.14 5.11
CA ARG A 9 -1.04 -8.22 4.59
C ARG A 9 -0.57 -7.19 5.61
N ILE A 10 -1.44 -6.70 6.49
CA ILE A 10 -1.06 -5.82 7.60
C ILE A 10 -0.03 -6.50 8.51
N LYS A 11 -0.15 -7.81 8.74
CA LYS A 11 0.82 -8.58 9.53
C LYS A 11 2.24 -8.60 8.94
N LEU A 12 2.37 -8.35 7.65
CA LEU A 12 3.65 -8.29 6.93
C LEU A 12 4.34 -6.92 6.99
N LEU A 13 3.66 -5.88 7.46
CA LEU A 13 4.23 -4.53 7.57
C LEU A 13 5.32 -4.47 8.64
N HIS A 14 6.11 -3.39 8.60
CA HIS A 14 7.09 -3.06 9.63
C HIS A 14 6.42 -3.04 11.01
N PRO A 15 7.04 -3.59 12.08
CA PRO A 15 6.44 -3.66 13.42
C PRO A 15 5.87 -2.34 13.94
N LYS A 16 6.55 -1.22 13.66
CA LYS A 16 6.09 0.13 14.04
C LYS A 16 4.78 0.57 13.36
N LEU A 17 4.37 -0.08 12.27
CA LEU A 17 3.18 0.31 11.51
C LEU A 17 1.97 -0.57 11.78
N LYS A 18 2.14 -1.80 12.25
CA LYS A 18 1.06 -2.81 12.27
C LYS A 18 -0.19 -2.33 13.02
N ASP A 19 -0.02 -1.85 14.23
CA ASP A 19 -1.15 -1.42 15.07
C ASP A 19 -1.81 -0.15 14.53
N GLU A 20 -0.99 0.82 14.08
CA GLU A 20 -1.49 2.04 13.47
C GLU A 20 -2.26 1.75 12.19
N VAL A 21 -1.73 0.88 11.31
CA VAL A 21 -2.38 0.52 10.04
C VAL A 21 -3.65 -0.31 10.28
N LEU A 22 -3.71 -1.10 11.35
CA LEU A 22 -4.95 -1.77 11.72
C LEU A 22 -6.04 -0.78 12.10
N ASN A 23 -5.70 0.28 12.85
CA ASN A 23 -6.63 1.36 13.19
C ASN A 23 -7.05 2.15 11.94
N ILE A 24 -6.10 2.50 11.05
CA ILE A 24 -6.38 3.12 9.75
C ILE A 24 -7.38 2.27 8.96
N TYR A 25 -7.17 0.95 8.93
CA TYR A 25 -8.06 0.06 8.20
C TYR A 25 -9.47 0.01 8.80
N ASP A 26 -9.60 0.09 10.12
CA ASP A 26 -10.90 0.19 10.78
C ASP A 26 -11.62 1.50 10.45
N GLU A 27 -10.90 2.64 10.38
CA GLU A 27 -11.45 3.90 9.92
C GLU A 27 -11.90 3.82 8.44
N ILE A 28 -11.10 3.21 7.56
CA ILE A 28 -11.44 3.01 6.14
C ILE A 28 -12.72 2.16 6.01
N VAL A 29 -12.81 1.06 6.74
CA VAL A 29 -14.00 0.19 6.71
C VAL A 29 -15.26 0.94 7.16
N ALA A 30 -15.14 1.84 8.13
CA ALA A 30 -16.24 2.67 8.59
C ALA A 30 -16.63 3.74 7.56
N ALA A 31 -15.65 4.42 6.96
CA ALA A 31 -15.87 5.45 5.94
C ALA A 31 -16.58 4.88 4.71
N LEU A 32 -16.12 3.76 4.17
CA LEU A 32 -16.74 3.11 3.00
C LEU A 32 -18.16 2.56 3.26
N ASN A 33 -18.63 2.53 4.49
CA ASN A 33 -20.01 2.20 4.87
C ASN A 33 -20.61 0.94 4.22
N GLY A 34 -19.78 0.00 3.79
CA GLY A 34 -20.19 -1.25 3.14
C GLY A 34 -20.44 -1.15 1.64
N SER A 35 -20.19 -0.03 1.01
CA SER A 35 -20.35 0.21 -0.44
C SER A 35 -19.19 -0.35 -1.26
N ALA A 36 -18.01 -0.41 -0.66
CA ALA A 36 -16.80 -0.96 -1.26
C ALA A 36 -15.93 -1.68 -0.21
N ILE A 37 -14.98 -2.46 -0.67
CA ILE A 37 -13.93 -3.07 0.16
C ILE A 37 -12.58 -2.48 -0.26
N CYS A 38 -11.90 -1.81 0.65
CA CYS A 38 -10.51 -1.45 0.44
C CYS A 38 -9.62 -2.68 0.69
N ARG A 39 -9.00 -3.19 -0.38
CA ARG A 39 -8.01 -4.26 -0.30
C ARG A 39 -6.60 -3.68 -0.40
N PHE A 40 -5.75 -4.03 0.56
CA PHE A 40 -4.32 -3.77 0.45
C PHE A 40 -3.74 -4.74 -0.58
N ALA A 41 -3.50 -4.24 -1.79
CA ALA A 41 -3.01 -5.06 -2.91
C ALA A 41 -1.56 -5.50 -2.71
N TYR A 42 -0.73 -4.65 -2.09
CA TYR A 42 0.65 -4.97 -1.71
C TYR A 42 1.03 -4.26 -0.40
N THR A 43 1.92 -4.90 0.38
CA THR A 43 2.54 -4.31 1.59
C THR A 43 4.05 -4.61 1.58
N LEU A 44 4.51 -5.70 2.20
CA LEU A 44 5.90 -6.13 2.14
C LEU A 44 6.21 -6.78 0.79
N ARG A 45 7.32 -6.42 0.19
CA ARG A 45 7.90 -7.04 -1.00
C ARG A 45 9.36 -7.36 -0.72
N THR A 46 9.78 -8.59 -0.92
CA THR A 46 11.19 -8.97 -0.76
C THR A 46 12.09 -8.28 -1.78
N PHE A 47 13.38 -8.18 -1.52
CA PHE A 47 14.35 -7.65 -2.47
C PHE A 47 14.36 -8.45 -3.77
N ALA A 48 14.26 -9.79 -3.67
CA ALA A 48 14.21 -10.67 -4.85
C ALA A 48 12.94 -10.46 -5.70
N GLU A 49 11.78 -10.28 -5.07
CA GLU A 49 10.52 -9.93 -5.78
C GLU A 49 10.65 -8.56 -6.48
N GLN A 50 11.27 -7.59 -5.83
CA GLN A 50 11.52 -6.26 -6.42
C GLN A 50 12.46 -6.37 -7.62
N ASP A 51 13.53 -7.16 -7.52
CA ASP A 51 14.46 -7.40 -8.64
C ASP A 51 13.76 -8.13 -9.82
N ALA A 52 12.86 -9.05 -9.53
CA ALA A 52 12.06 -9.72 -10.56
C ALA A 52 11.14 -8.73 -11.30
N LEU A 53 10.50 -7.79 -10.57
CA LEU A 53 9.71 -6.70 -11.17
C LEU A 53 10.59 -5.74 -11.98
N TYR A 54 11.78 -5.40 -11.48
CA TYR A 54 12.72 -4.54 -12.20
C TYR A 54 13.21 -5.19 -13.50
N ALA A 55 13.40 -6.51 -13.53
CA ALA A 55 13.81 -7.26 -14.71
C ALA A 55 12.74 -7.25 -15.82
N GLN A 56 11.45 -7.12 -15.47
CA GLN A 56 10.35 -7.07 -16.42
C GLN A 56 10.48 -5.86 -17.35
N GLY A 57 10.38 -6.08 -18.66
CA GLY A 57 10.57 -5.07 -19.69
C GLY A 57 12.04 -4.62 -19.89
N ARG A 58 13.00 -5.34 -19.27
CA ARG A 58 14.46 -5.13 -19.45
C ARG A 58 15.16 -6.42 -19.86
N THR A 59 15.26 -7.38 -18.95
CA THR A 59 15.86 -8.71 -19.19
C THR A 59 14.82 -9.82 -19.27
N LYS A 60 13.58 -9.55 -18.86
CA LYS A 60 12.41 -10.42 -19.00
C LYS A 60 11.35 -9.73 -19.86
N ALA A 61 10.52 -10.53 -20.53
CA ALA A 61 9.41 -10.02 -21.34
C ALA A 61 8.40 -9.24 -20.49
N GLY A 62 7.66 -8.31 -21.14
CA GLY A 62 6.63 -7.49 -20.53
C GLY A 62 6.95 -5.99 -20.57
N ALA A 63 6.04 -5.17 -20.07
CA ALA A 63 6.25 -3.74 -19.91
C ALA A 63 7.06 -3.43 -18.64
N LYS A 64 7.82 -2.33 -18.65
CA LYS A 64 8.49 -1.84 -17.43
C LYS A 64 7.44 -1.40 -16.41
N VAL A 65 7.47 -1.97 -15.22
CA VAL A 65 6.50 -1.70 -14.13
C VAL A 65 7.12 -0.94 -12.96
N THR A 66 8.46 -0.89 -12.86
CA THR A 66 9.17 -0.16 -11.82
C THR A 66 10.56 0.26 -12.27
N ASN A 67 11.08 1.35 -11.70
CA ASN A 67 12.49 1.77 -11.84
C ASN A 67 13.33 1.40 -10.61
N ALA A 68 12.72 0.87 -9.56
CA ALA A 68 13.39 0.49 -8.32
C ALA A 68 13.87 -0.98 -8.38
N LYS A 69 15.13 -1.21 -8.05
CA LYS A 69 15.72 -2.53 -7.79
C LYS A 69 15.42 -2.97 -6.37
N GLY A 70 15.79 -4.21 -6.03
CA GLY A 70 15.75 -4.71 -4.65
C GLY A 70 16.44 -3.76 -3.67
N GLY A 71 15.74 -3.42 -2.59
CA GLY A 71 16.19 -2.45 -1.60
C GLY A 71 15.92 -0.97 -1.95
N GLN A 72 15.37 -0.67 -3.13
CA GLN A 72 15.10 0.69 -3.60
C GLN A 72 13.62 1.08 -3.54
N SER A 73 12.81 0.33 -2.81
CA SER A 73 11.39 0.62 -2.59
C SER A 73 11.05 0.56 -1.11
N TYR A 74 10.16 1.45 -0.62
CA TYR A 74 9.66 1.39 0.76
C TYR A 74 8.89 0.10 1.05
N HIS A 75 8.32 -0.55 0.04
CA HIS A 75 7.75 -1.89 0.17
C HIS A 75 8.76 -2.93 0.65
N ASN A 76 10.06 -2.76 0.31
CA ASN A 76 11.10 -3.68 0.73
C ASN A 76 11.36 -3.66 2.25
N TYR A 77 10.88 -2.64 2.93
CA TYR A 77 11.03 -2.44 4.36
C TYR A 77 9.71 -2.55 5.12
N GLY A 78 8.62 -2.89 4.42
CA GLY A 78 7.27 -2.94 4.99
C GLY A 78 6.72 -1.57 5.39
N LEU A 79 7.16 -0.50 4.72
CA LEU A 79 6.81 0.90 5.00
C LEU A 79 5.88 1.50 3.94
N ALA A 80 5.39 0.69 3.00
CA ALA A 80 4.49 1.11 1.94
C ALA A 80 3.30 0.15 1.78
N ILE A 81 2.20 0.68 1.26
CA ILE A 81 0.94 -0.01 1.03
C ILE A 81 0.41 0.44 -0.32
N ASP A 82 0.08 -0.51 -1.19
CA ASP A 82 -0.70 -0.27 -2.39
C ASP A 82 -2.12 -0.77 -2.17
N ILE A 83 -3.13 0.01 -2.57
CA ILE A 83 -4.54 -0.33 -2.39
C ILE A 83 -5.26 -0.54 -3.72
N VAL A 84 -6.40 -1.22 -3.65
CA VAL A 84 -7.42 -1.31 -4.69
C VAL A 84 -8.79 -1.34 -4.02
N LEU A 85 -9.79 -0.74 -4.63
CA LEU A 85 -11.17 -0.92 -4.20
C LEU A 85 -11.79 -2.09 -4.94
N LEU A 86 -12.53 -2.90 -4.21
CA LEU A 86 -13.41 -3.94 -4.75
C LEU A 86 -14.84 -3.47 -4.57
N VAL A 87 -15.61 -3.50 -5.66
CA VAL A 87 -17.00 -3.03 -5.68
C VAL A 87 -17.92 -4.11 -6.22
N ASP A 88 -19.16 -4.10 -5.73
CA ASP A 88 -20.26 -4.92 -6.23
C ASP A 88 -20.97 -4.17 -7.36
N LYS A 89 -20.42 -4.29 -8.59
CA LYS A 89 -20.89 -3.51 -9.74
C LYS A 89 -22.24 -3.99 -10.26
N ASP A 90 -22.53 -5.26 -10.17
CA ASP A 90 -23.78 -5.88 -10.65
C ASP A 90 -24.83 -6.07 -9.54
N LYS A 91 -24.53 -5.62 -8.32
CA LYS A 91 -25.40 -5.67 -7.15
C LYS A 91 -25.87 -7.08 -6.78
N ASN A 92 -24.97 -8.05 -6.95
CA ASN A 92 -25.25 -9.45 -6.59
C ASN A 92 -24.85 -9.81 -5.14
N GLY A 93 -24.30 -8.88 -4.38
CA GLY A 93 -23.81 -9.06 -3.02
C GLY A 93 -22.33 -9.47 -2.93
N SER A 94 -21.63 -9.55 -4.08
CA SER A 94 -20.22 -9.91 -4.16
C SER A 94 -19.36 -8.72 -4.59
N PHE A 95 -18.24 -8.50 -3.93
CA PHE A 95 -17.30 -7.40 -4.22
C PHE A 95 -16.11 -7.92 -5.05
N GLU A 96 -16.35 -8.23 -6.32
CA GLU A 96 -15.36 -8.86 -7.20
C GLU A 96 -14.75 -7.92 -8.24
N THR A 97 -15.35 -6.73 -8.47
CA THR A 97 -14.84 -5.80 -9.47
C THR A 97 -13.77 -4.90 -8.86
N ALA A 98 -12.52 -5.05 -9.31
CA ALA A 98 -11.44 -4.17 -8.90
C ALA A 98 -11.50 -2.82 -9.63
N THR A 99 -11.33 -1.71 -8.91
CA THR A 99 -11.27 -0.36 -9.46
C THR A 99 -10.16 0.47 -8.80
N TRP A 100 -9.57 1.38 -9.57
CA TRP A 100 -8.59 2.39 -9.14
C TRP A 100 -9.10 3.81 -9.45
N GLU A 101 -10.41 3.94 -9.72
CA GLU A 101 -11.01 5.25 -9.97
C GLU A 101 -11.00 6.10 -8.70
N THR A 102 -10.49 7.33 -8.82
CA THR A 102 -10.26 8.22 -7.67
C THR A 102 -11.39 9.20 -7.42
N ASN A 103 -12.43 9.20 -8.23
CA ASN A 103 -13.54 10.17 -8.21
C ASN A 103 -14.93 9.51 -8.08
N GLU A 104 -15.00 8.22 -7.93
CA GLU A 104 -16.26 7.51 -7.70
C GLU A 104 -16.68 7.60 -6.23
N ASP A 105 -17.98 7.78 -6.03
CA ASP A 105 -18.68 7.80 -4.76
C ASP A 105 -19.68 6.64 -4.77
N PHE A 106 -19.33 5.55 -4.12
CA PHE A 106 -20.11 4.31 -4.14
C PHE A 106 -21.16 4.27 -3.02
N ASP A 107 -20.98 5.02 -1.92
CA ASP A 107 -21.92 5.06 -0.80
C ASP A 107 -22.92 6.21 -0.86
N GLY A 108 -22.68 7.20 -1.74
CA GLY A 108 -23.60 8.31 -2.02
C GLY A 108 -23.52 9.45 -1.02
N ASP A 109 -22.44 9.58 -0.26
CA ASP A 109 -22.26 10.62 0.74
C ASP A 109 -21.75 11.95 0.16
N LYS A 110 -21.44 12.01 -1.15
CA LYS A 110 -20.90 13.12 -1.94
C LYS A 110 -19.39 13.34 -1.78
N THR A 111 -18.69 12.39 -1.18
CA THR A 111 -17.24 12.35 -1.12
C THR A 111 -16.75 11.15 -1.94
N SER A 112 -15.64 11.29 -2.63
CA SER A 112 -15.06 10.12 -3.33
C SER A 112 -14.51 9.15 -2.31
N ASP A 113 -14.93 7.88 -2.38
CA ASP A 113 -14.43 6.79 -1.50
C ASP A 113 -12.91 6.70 -1.49
N TRP A 114 -12.27 6.87 -2.66
CA TRP A 114 -10.81 6.88 -2.76
C TRP A 114 -10.20 8.04 -1.99
N MET A 115 -10.77 9.24 -2.10
CA MET A 115 -10.25 10.44 -1.44
C MET A 115 -10.51 10.44 0.06
N GLU A 116 -11.54 9.77 0.54
CA GLU A 116 -11.72 9.50 1.97
C GLU A 116 -10.56 8.65 2.52
N ILE A 117 -10.20 7.56 1.81
CA ILE A 117 -9.06 6.71 2.16
C ILE A 117 -7.77 7.54 2.16
N VAL A 118 -7.54 8.37 1.13
CA VAL A 118 -6.39 9.29 1.07
C VAL A 118 -6.37 10.21 2.28
N SER A 119 -7.51 10.80 2.65
CA SER A 119 -7.63 11.67 3.81
C SER A 119 -7.28 10.95 5.11
N ILE A 120 -7.76 9.72 5.27
CA ILE A 120 -7.46 8.88 6.45
C ILE A 120 -5.95 8.62 6.54
N PHE A 121 -5.31 8.10 5.49
CA PHE A 121 -3.87 7.85 5.50
C PHE A 121 -3.05 9.12 5.79
N LYS A 122 -3.41 10.25 5.17
CA LYS A 122 -2.72 11.54 5.40
C LYS A 122 -2.83 12.03 6.85
N ARG A 123 -3.99 11.87 7.50
CA ARG A 123 -4.16 12.22 8.92
C ARG A 123 -3.23 11.40 9.84
N HIS A 124 -2.90 10.18 9.44
CA HIS A 124 -1.93 9.32 10.12
C HIS A 124 -0.48 9.53 9.65
N GLY A 125 -0.20 10.60 8.89
CA GLY A 125 1.15 10.99 8.49
C GLY A 125 1.76 10.15 7.36
N PHE A 126 0.92 9.49 6.55
CA PHE A 126 1.36 8.84 5.32
C PHE A 126 1.44 9.85 4.17
N GLU A 127 2.41 9.67 3.31
CA GLU A 127 2.48 10.28 1.99
C GLU A 127 1.63 9.49 1.01
N TRP A 128 0.96 10.18 0.07
CA TRP A 128 0.21 9.57 -1.02
C TRP A 128 0.90 9.79 -2.36
N GLY A 129 1.09 8.72 -3.12
CA GLY A 129 1.73 8.79 -4.44
C GLY A 129 0.94 9.57 -5.49
N GLY A 130 -0.35 9.82 -5.27
CA GLY A 130 -1.16 10.70 -6.13
C GLY A 130 -0.77 12.17 -6.07
N ASP A 131 -0.03 12.61 -5.03
CA ASP A 131 0.50 13.97 -4.92
C ASP A 131 1.84 14.15 -5.66
N TRP A 132 2.47 13.06 -6.11
CA TRP A 132 3.78 13.13 -6.73
C TRP A 132 3.72 13.67 -8.17
N HIS A 133 4.84 14.18 -8.67
CA HIS A 133 4.96 14.59 -10.08
C HIS A 133 4.66 13.42 -11.04
N PHE A 134 5.24 12.25 -10.77
CA PHE A 134 4.86 10.98 -11.41
C PHE A 134 3.89 10.26 -10.48
N LYS A 135 2.60 10.41 -10.79
CA LYS A 135 1.53 9.93 -9.93
C LYS A 135 1.52 8.41 -9.83
N ASP A 136 1.42 7.92 -8.59
CA ASP A 136 1.20 6.54 -8.23
C ASP A 136 0.02 6.48 -7.26
N THR A 137 -1.19 6.54 -7.80
CA THR A 137 -2.41 6.72 -7.01
C THR A 137 -2.71 5.59 -6.03
N PRO A 138 -2.38 4.30 -6.29
CA PRO A 138 -2.55 3.24 -5.31
C PRO A 138 -1.63 3.34 -4.10
N HIS A 139 -0.49 4.05 -4.21
CA HIS A 139 0.62 3.97 -3.29
C HIS A 139 0.52 4.92 -2.10
N PHE A 140 0.74 4.38 -0.90
CA PHE A 140 0.90 5.11 0.36
C PHE A 140 2.16 4.65 1.06
N GLN A 141 2.90 5.57 1.70
CA GLN A 141 4.11 5.24 2.45
C GLN A 141 4.26 6.10 3.71
N LYS A 142 4.92 5.55 4.73
CA LYS A 142 5.32 6.29 5.93
C LYS A 142 6.80 6.06 6.19
N THR A 143 7.59 7.08 5.92
CA THR A 143 9.07 6.97 5.82
C THR A 143 9.79 7.07 7.17
N PHE A 144 9.12 7.56 8.21
CA PHE A 144 9.73 7.90 9.50
C PHE A 144 10.96 8.82 9.36
N GLY A 145 10.96 9.66 8.31
CA GLY A 145 12.07 10.56 7.99
C GLY A 145 13.31 9.87 7.41
N LYS A 146 13.20 8.60 7.02
CA LYS A 146 14.30 7.81 6.43
C LYS A 146 14.20 7.79 4.91
N SER A 147 15.28 8.13 4.25
CA SER A 147 15.44 7.91 2.81
C SER A 147 15.67 6.43 2.49
N ILE A 148 15.43 6.05 1.25
CA ILE A 148 15.73 4.70 0.73
C ILE A 148 17.21 4.33 0.94
N ASN A 149 18.13 5.28 0.73
CA ASN A 149 19.56 5.02 0.92
C ASN A 149 19.91 4.75 2.39
N GLU A 150 19.28 5.46 3.34
CA GLU A 150 19.47 5.21 4.78
C GLU A 150 18.91 3.83 5.16
N LEU A 151 17.71 3.46 4.68
CA LEU A 151 17.12 2.16 4.94
C LEU A 151 17.98 1.02 4.38
N LEU A 152 18.47 1.17 3.15
CA LEU A 152 19.38 0.21 2.52
C LEU A 152 20.70 0.08 3.30
N THR A 153 21.24 1.20 3.77
CA THR A 153 22.46 1.21 4.60
C THR A 153 22.24 0.48 5.93
N LEU A 154 21.10 0.74 6.60
CA LEU A 154 20.75 0.02 7.84
C LEU A 154 20.65 -1.49 7.58
N HIS A 155 19.98 -1.90 6.52
CA HIS A 155 19.82 -3.30 6.13
C HIS A 155 21.18 -3.95 5.83
N THR A 156 22.02 -3.31 5.00
CA THR A 156 23.34 -3.80 4.61
C THR A 156 24.29 -3.94 5.80
N ASN A 157 24.18 -3.04 6.79
CA ASN A 157 24.95 -3.07 8.02
C ASN A 157 24.34 -3.98 9.09
N ASN A 158 23.37 -4.82 8.72
CA ASN A 158 22.66 -5.74 9.62
C ASN A 158 22.03 -5.06 10.86
N LYS A 159 21.58 -3.79 10.68
CA LYS A 159 20.81 -3.05 11.68
C LYS A 159 19.33 -3.39 11.54
N VAL A 160 19.00 -4.64 11.86
CA VAL A 160 17.67 -5.23 11.71
C VAL A 160 17.23 -5.93 13.01
N ASP A 161 15.93 -6.08 13.19
CA ASP A 161 15.38 -6.90 14.26
C ASP A 161 15.50 -8.41 13.93
N LYS A 162 15.03 -9.26 14.86
CA LYS A 162 15.05 -10.72 14.69
C LYS A 162 14.24 -11.24 13.49
N ASN A 163 13.36 -10.43 12.93
CA ASN A 163 12.50 -10.75 11.77
C ASN A 163 13.03 -10.12 10.48
N GLY A 164 14.16 -9.41 10.51
CA GLY A 164 14.79 -8.78 9.36
C GLY A 164 14.29 -7.37 9.03
N PHE A 165 13.43 -6.77 9.86
CA PHE A 165 13.02 -5.38 9.68
C PHE A 165 14.10 -4.42 10.18
N VAL A 166 14.39 -3.37 9.39
CA VAL A 166 15.37 -2.35 9.77
C VAL A 166 14.98 -1.64 11.07
N LEU A 167 15.98 -1.30 11.89
CA LEU A 167 15.76 -0.57 13.14
C LEU A 167 15.63 0.94 12.85
N ILE A 168 14.41 1.48 12.90
CA ILE A 168 14.06 2.88 12.63
C ILE A 168 13.40 3.54 13.84
#